data_6dab9e0b56b2235840574027e539bf12
#
_entry.id   6dab9e0b56b2235840574027e539bf12
#
_cell.length_a   1.000
_cell.length_b   1.000
_cell.length_c   1.000
_cell.angle_alpha   90.00
_cell.angle_beta   90.00
_cell.angle_gamma   90.00
#
_symmetry.space_group_name_H-M   'P 1'
#
loop_
_entity.id
_entity.type
_entity.pdbx_description
1 polymer ?
#
loop_
_entity_poly.entity_id
_entity_poly.type
_entity_poly.pdbx_seq_one_letter_code
_entity_poly.pdbx_strand_id
1 'polypeptide(L)'
;AGAWGSFGYAIGAFFAGIFFSISPHINFWLVSLFGAVFMMINMRFKDKDHQCVAADAGGVKKEDFIAVFKDRNFWVFVIFIVGTWSFYNIFDQQLFPVFYSGLFESHDVGTRLYGYLNSFQVVLEALCMAIIPFFVNRVGPKNALLIGVVIMALRILSCALFVNPWIISLVKLLHAIEVPLCVISVFKYSVANFDKRLSSTIFLIGFQIASSLGIVLLSTPTGILFDHAGYQTVFFAISGIVCLMLLFGIFFLSKKREQIVMETPVPSAI
;
A
#
# COMPACT_ATOMS: atom_id res chain seq x y z
N ALA A 1 8.98 -11.25 -6.89
CA ALA A 1 7.56 -11.47 -7.25
C ALA A 1 6.81 -10.15 -7.45
N GLY A 2 6.94 -9.16 -6.56
CA GLY A 2 6.18 -7.88 -6.63
C GLY A 2 6.37 -7.09 -7.94
N ALA A 3 7.59 -7.01 -8.49
CA ALA A 3 7.88 -6.26 -9.72
C ALA A 3 7.10 -6.78 -10.94
N TRP A 4 6.92 -8.08 -11.07
CA TRP A 4 6.13 -8.68 -12.16
C TRP A 4 4.63 -8.35 -12.04
N GLY A 5 4.12 -8.30 -10.79
CA GLY A 5 2.73 -7.88 -10.52
C GLY A 5 2.51 -6.43 -10.94
N SER A 6 3.41 -5.52 -10.57
CA SER A 6 3.34 -4.11 -10.95
C SER A 6 3.47 -3.91 -12.46
N PHE A 7 4.32 -4.67 -13.13
CA PHE A 7 4.46 -4.62 -14.59
C PHE A 7 3.16 -5.09 -15.29
N GLY A 8 2.59 -6.22 -14.83
CA GLY A 8 1.29 -6.70 -15.33
C GLY A 8 0.16 -5.70 -15.09
N TYR A 9 0.14 -5.06 -13.90
CA TYR A 9 -0.82 -4.01 -13.59
C TYR A 9 -0.66 -2.79 -14.52
N ALA A 10 0.57 -2.34 -14.80
CA ALA A 10 0.83 -1.22 -15.69
C ALA A 10 0.28 -1.46 -17.11
N ILE A 11 0.54 -2.66 -17.66
CA ILE A 11 0.00 -3.08 -18.95
C ILE A 11 -1.52 -3.10 -18.91
N GLY A 12 -2.09 -3.74 -17.87
CA GLY A 12 -3.54 -3.82 -17.68
C GLY A 12 -4.19 -2.44 -17.58
N ALA A 13 -3.63 -1.53 -16.80
CA ALA A 13 -4.14 -0.17 -16.62
C ALA A 13 -4.08 0.65 -17.93
N PHE A 14 -3.00 0.49 -18.72
CA PHE A 14 -2.87 1.15 -20.01
C PHE A 14 -3.97 0.70 -20.99
N PHE A 15 -4.17 -0.60 -21.16
CA PHE A 15 -5.22 -1.12 -22.04
C PHE A 15 -6.62 -0.86 -21.49
N ALA A 16 -6.82 -0.95 -20.17
CA ALA A 16 -8.09 -0.63 -19.54
C ALA A 16 -8.54 0.81 -19.82
N GLY A 17 -7.60 1.77 -19.80
CA GLY A 17 -7.89 3.17 -20.16
C GLY A 17 -8.38 3.32 -21.61
N ILE A 18 -7.74 2.59 -22.54
CA ILE A 18 -8.14 2.60 -23.97
C ILE A 18 -9.52 1.95 -24.14
N PHE A 19 -9.75 0.79 -23.54
CA PHE A 19 -11.01 0.06 -23.67
C PHE A 19 -12.16 0.78 -22.97
N PHE A 20 -11.89 1.45 -21.84
CA PHE A 20 -12.89 2.24 -21.14
C PHE A 20 -13.39 3.42 -22.01
N SER A 21 -12.51 4.04 -22.79
CA SER A 21 -12.90 5.13 -23.71
C SER A 21 -13.77 4.65 -24.88
N ILE A 22 -13.71 3.35 -25.23
CA ILE A 22 -14.56 2.75 -26.28
C ILE A 22 -15.90 2.33 -25.67
N SER A 23 -15.87 1.54 -24.60
CA SER A 23 -17.05 1.12 -23.82
C SER A 23 -16.62 0.60 -22.45
N PRO A 24 -17.18 1.12 -21.33
CA PRO A 24 -16.89 0.62 -19.98
C PRO A 24 -17.16 -0.88 -19.81
N HIS A 25 -18.15 -1.43 -20.54
CA HIS A 25 -18.52 -2.83 -20.46
C HIS A 25 -17.38 -3.78 -20.90
N ILE A 26 -16.51 -3.36 -21.82
CA ILE A 26 -15.39 -4.17 -22.30
C ILE A 26 -14.44 -4.51 -21.15
N ASN A 27 -14.18 -3.57 -20.25
CA ASN A 27 -13.31 -3.80 -19.10
C ASN A 27 -13.90 -4.87 -18.15
N PHE A 28 -15.20 -4.85 -17.90
CA PHE A 28 -15.83 -5.87 -17.06
C PHE A 28 -15.75 -7.28 -17.68
N TRP A 29 -15.96 -7.38 -19.00
CA TRP A 29 -15.81 -8.66 -19.70
C TRP A 29 -14.37 -9.17 -19.69
N LEU A 30 -13.38 -8.29 -19.89
CA LEU A 30 -11.97 -8.65 -19.83
C LEU A 30 -11.56 -9.13 -18.44
N VAL A 31 -11.94 -8.39 -17.38
CA VAL A 31 -11.66 -8.79 -16.00
C VAL A 31 -12.27 -10.15 -15.69
N SER A 32 -13.51 -10.40 -16.12
CA SER A 32 -14.19 -11.68 -15.93
C SER A 32 -13.48 -12.82 -16.67
N LEU A 33 -13.06 -12.58 -17.91
CA LEU A 33 -12.33 -13.58 -18.72
C LEU A 33 -10.97 -13.92 -18.07
N PHE A 34 -10.18 -12.90 -17.73
CA PHE A 34 -8.88 -13.12 -17.06
C PHE A 34 -9.05 -13.78 -15.70
N GLY A 35 -10.06 -13.41 -14.93
CA GLY A 35 -10.41 -14.05 -13.66
C GLY A 35 -10.72 -15.54 -13.83
N ALA A 36 -11.52 -15.89 -14.83
CA ALA A 36 -11.83 -17.29 -15.14
C ALA A 36 -10.61 -18.09 -15.59
N VAL A 37 -9.75 -17.52 -16.44
CA VAL A 37 -8.47 -18.13 -16.85
C VAL A 37 -7.55 -18.35 -15.66
N PHE A 38 -7.42 -17.33 -14.79
CA PHE A 38 -6.60 -17.42 -13.58
C PHE A 38 -7.13 -18.48 -12.62
N MET A 39 -8.43 -18.58 -12.44
CA MET A 39 -9.08 -19.62 -11.64
C MET A 39 -8.79 -21.01 -12.21
N MET A 40 -8.91 -21.22 -13.52
CA MET A 40 -8.59 -22.51 -14.16
C MET A 40 -7.13 -22.90 -13.99
N ILE A 41 -6.21 -21.93 -14.12
CA ILE A 41 -4.77 -22.17 -13.89
C ILE A 41 -4.55 -22.58 -12.44
N ASN A 42 -5.10 -21.86 -11.47
CA ASN A 42 -4.94 -22.20 -10.05
C ASN A 42 -5.51 -23.58 -9.69
N MET A 43 -6.63 -23.98 -10.28
CA MET A 43 -7.19 -25.34 -10.07
C MET A 43 -6.29 -26.46 -10.57
N ARG A 44 -5.37 -26.18 -11.52
CA ARG A 44 -4.40 -27.16 -12.04
C ARG A 44 -3.08 -27.14 -11.27
N PHE A 45 -2.78 -26.11 -10.51
CA PHE A 45 -1.60 -26.10 -9.65
C PHE A 45 -1.80 -27.07 -8.48
N LYS A 46 -1.09 -28.20 -8.52
CA LYS A 46 -0.93 -29.07 -7.34
C LYS A 46 0.29 -28.58 -6.59
N ASP A 47 0.06 -28.01 -5.43
CA ASP A 47 1.13 -27.58 -4.54
C ASP A 47 1.87 -28.81 -4.00
N LYS A 48 3.06 -29.10 -4.56
CA LYS A 48 3.91 -30.20 -4.13
C LYS A 48 4.72 -29.87 -2.87
N ASP A 49 4.77 -28.59 -2.47
CA ASP A 49 5.67 -28.09 -1.43
C ASP A 49 5.01 -27.86 -0.07
N HIS A 50 3.73 -28.16 0.12
CA HIS A 50 3.08 -28.04 1.44
C HIS A 50 3.72 -28.88 2.53
N GLN A 51 4.48 -29.94 2.20
CA GLN A 51 5.12 -30.78 3.20
C GLN A 51 6.44 -30.20 3.75
N CYS A 52 7.17 -29.39 2.97
CA CYS A 52 8.45 -28.81 3.43
C CYS A 52 8.29 -27.58 4.29
N VAL A 53 7.28 -26.73 4.03
CA VAL A 53 7.04 -25.50 4.81
C VAL A 53 6.32 -25.79 6.12
N ALA A 54 5.49 -26.84 6.17
CA ALA A 54 4.79 -27.25 7.39
C ALA A 54 5.70 -27.99 8.39
N ALA A 55 6.81 -28.57 7.95
CA ALA A 55 7.72 -29.30 8.84
C ALA A 55 8.69 -28.38 9.61
N ASP A 56 9.06 -27.22 9.05
CA ASP A 56 9.93 -26.22 9.72
C ASP A 56 9.17 -25.14 10.49
N ALA A 57 7.89 -24.92 10.18
CA ALA A 57 7.00 -24.13 11.00
C ALA A 57 6.41 -25.04 12.08
N GLY A 58 7.06 -25.14 13.22
CA GLY A 58 6.44 -25.71 14.42
C GLY A 58 5.04 -25.08 14.52
N GLY A 59 3.99 -25.93 14.32
CA GLY A 59 2.64 -25.51 13.97
C GLY A 59 2.17 -24.32 14.82
N VAL A 60 1.75 -23.24 14.14
CA VAL A 60 1.16 -22.06 14.80
C VAL A 60 -0.07 -22.55 15.56
N LYS A 61 0.00 -22.52 16.89
CA LYS A 61 -1.10 -22.90 17.76
C LYS A 61 -2.12 -21.76 17.81
N LYS A 62 -3.39 -22.09 18.05
CA LYS A 62 -4.44 -21.08 18.27
C LYS A 62 -4.09 -20.11 19.40
N GLU A 63 -3.33 -20.58 20.39
CA GLU A 63 -2.84 -19.80 21.52
C GLU A 63 -1.86 -18.70 21.10
N ASP A 64 -0.96 -18.99 20.15
CA ASP A 64 -0.01 -18.00 19.59
C ASP A 64 -0.76 -16.89 18.86
N PHE A 65 -1.83 -17.24 18.14
CA PHE A 65 -2.70 -16.30 17.45
C PHE A 65 -3.44 -15.38 18.42
N ILE A 66 -4.02 -15.93 19.49
CA ILE A 66 -4.70 -15.17 20.53
C ILE A 66 -3.71 -14.24 21.26
N ALA A 67 -2.47 -14.67 21.44
CA ALA A 67 -1.42 -13.87 22.08
C ALA A 67 -1.13 -12.58 21.29
N VAL A 68 -1.16 -12.61 19.94
CA VAL A 68 -0.98 -11.42 19.10
C VAL A 68 -2.06 -10.37 19.38
N PHE A 69 -3.33 -10.77 19.53
CA PHE A 69 -4.41 -9.82 19.82
C PHE A 69 -4.35 -9.25 21.25
N LYS A 70 -3.61 -9.87 22.16
CA LYS A 70 -3.35 -9.36 23.50
C LYS A 70 -2.13 -8.42 23.54
N ASP A 71 -1.30 -8.41 22.50
CA ASP A 71 -0.12 -7.56 22.44
C ASP A 71 -0.53 -6.10 22.14
N ARG A 72 -0.17 -5.19 23.05
CA ARG A 72 -0.37 -3.75 22.88
C ARG A 72 0.29 -3.21 21.60
N ASN A 73 1.47 -3.73 21.26
CA ASN A 73 2.20 -3.27 20.07
C ASN A 73 1.45 -3.59 18.78
N PHE A 74 0.70 -4.69 18.75
CA PHE A 74 -0.15 -5.04 17.62
C PHE A 74 -1.27 -3.99 17.41
N TRP A 75 -1.96 -3.60 18.46
CA TRP A 75 -3.01 -2.60 18.36
C TRP A 75 -2.49 -1.18 18.04
N VAL A 76 -1.33 -0.81 18.57
CA VAL A 76 -0.64 0.42 18.17
C VAL A 76 -0.35 0.41 16.68
N PHE A 77 0.14 -0.70 16.15
CA PHE A 77 0.39 -0.87 14.73
C PHE A 77 -0.91 -0.81 13.90
N VAL A 78 -1.98 -1.50 14.32
CA VAL A 78 -3.29 -1.48 13.64
C VAL A 78 -3.87 -0.07 13.59
N ILE A 79 -3.88 0.66 14.72
CA ILE A 79 -4.38 2.04 14.78
C ILE A 79 -3.58 2.94 13.83
N PHE A 80 -2.25 2.80 13.82
CA PHE A 80 -1.39 3.56 12.92
C PHE A 80 -1.71 3.27 11.45
N ILE A 81 -1.91 1.99 11.09
CA ILE A 81 -2.25 1.59 9.71
C ILE A 81 -3.63 2.12 9.32
N VAL A 82 -4.65 1.98 10.16
CA VAL A 82 -6.00 2.48 9.86
C VAL A 82 -5.97 4.01 9.71
N GLY A 83 -5.28 4.71 10.60
CA GLY A 83 -5.22 6.16 10.57
C GLY A 83 -4.34 6.75 9.45
N THR A 84 -3.47 5.95 8.83
CA THR A 84 -2.63 6.39 7.70
C THR A 84 -3.08 5.77 6.39
N TRP A 85 -2.94 4.45 6.25
CA TRP A 85 -3.10 3.73 5.00
C TRP A 85 -4.56 3.70 4.51
N SER A 86 -5.56 3.63 5.41
CA SER A 86 -6.97 3.66 4.99
C SER A 86 -7.36 5.01 4.42
N PHE A 87 -7.03 6.10 5.12
CA PHE A 87 -7.29 7.45 4.63
C PHE A 87 -6.54 7.75 3.34
N TYR A 88 -5.29 7.29 3.26
CA TYR A 88 -4.50 7.40 2.04
C TYR A 88 -5.13 6.68 0.84
N ASN A 89 -5.63 5.46 1.03
CA ASN A 89 -6.31 4.72 -0.05
C ASN A 89 -7.62 5.39 -0.47
N ILE A 90 -8.40 5.93 0.48
CA ILE A 90 -9.60 6.70 0.15
C ILE A 90 -9.23 7.92 -0.68
N PHE A 91 -8.21 8.67 -0.25
CA PHE A 91 -7.70 9.80 -1.01
C PHE A 91 -7.24 9.38 -2.41
N ASP A 92 -6.34 8.41 -2.53
CA ASP A 92 -5.67 8.09 -3.79
C ASP A 92 -6.57 7.38 -4.79
N GLN A 93 -7.44 6.44 -4.33
CA GLN A 93 -8.23 5.61 -5.22
C GLN A 93 -9.63 6.14 -5.49
N GLN A 94 -10.21 6.90 -4.55
CA GLN A 94 -11.59 7.35 -4.67
C GLN A 94 -11.67 8.85 -4.98
N LEU A 95 -10.96 9.69 -4.25
CA LEU A 95 -11.11 11.13 -4.34
C LEU A 95 -10.18 11.77 -5.37
N PHE A 96 -8.93 11.32 -5.46
CA PHE A 96 -7.92 11.90 -6.34
C PHE A 96 -8.28 11.81 -7.83
N PRO A 97 -8.80 10.69 -8.37
CA PRO A 97 -9.21 10.62 -9.78
C PRO A 97 -10.30 11.63 -10.14
N VAL A 98 -11.27 11.83 -9.24
CA VAL A 98 -12.36 12.80 -9.42
C VAL A 98 -11.81 14.23 -9.38
N PHE A 99 -10.98 14.52 -8.37
CA PHE A 99 -10.31 15.82 -8.24
C PHE A 99 -9.45 16.13 -9.46
N TYR A 100 -8.60 15.19 -9.88
CA TYR A 100 -7.68 15.39 -11.00
C TYR A 100 -8.41 15.63 -12.32
N SER A 101 -9.44 14.83 -12.62
CA SER A 101 -10.22 15.03 -13.84
C SER A 101 -11.00 16.35 -13.86
N GLY A 102 -11.37 16.86 -12.69
CA GLY A 102 -12.02 18.17 -12.53
C GLY A 102 -11.09 19.38 -12.73
N LEU A 103 -9.75 19.19 -12.80
CA LEU A 103 -8.78 20.26 -13.09
C LEU A 103 -8.74 20.66 -14.56
N PHE A 104 -9.40 19.93 -15.43
CA PHE A 104 -9.41 20.15 -16.89
C PHE A 104 -10.77 20.67 -17.36
N GLU A 105 -10.79 21.42 -18.45
CA GLU A 105 -12.03 21.95 -19.05
C GLU A 105 -13.00 20.85 -19.47
N SER A 106 -12.47 19.69 -19.90
CA SER A 106 -13.25 18.50 -20.22
C SER A 106 -12.91 17.35 -19.28
N HIS A 107 -13.93 16.82 -18.61
CA HIS A 107 -13.79 15.66 -17.73
C HIS A 107 -13.22 14.44 -18.47
N ASP A 108 -13.60 14.23 -19.73
CA ASP A 108 -13.10 13.13 -20.57
C ASP A 108 -11.60 13.26 -20.87
N VAL A 109 -11.12 14.48 -21.08
CA VAL A 109 -9.70 14.77 -21.27
C VAL A 109 -8.95 14.50 -19.98
N GLY A 110 -9.46 14.98 -18.85
CA GLY A 110 -8.88 14.75 -17.53
C GLY A 110 -8.80 13.26 -17.17
N THR A 111 -9.84 12.51 -17.44
CA THR A 111 -9.89 11.04 -17.19
C THR A 111 -8.86 10.30 -18.05
N ARG A 112 -8.71 10.64 -19.32
CA ARG A 112 -7.68 10.04 -20.20
C ARG A 112 -6.27 10.38 -19.74
N LEU A 113 -6.01 11.62 -19.40
CA LEU A 113 -4.70 12.05 -18.88
C LEU A 113 -4.37 11.38 -17.55
N TYR A 114 -5.36 11.23 -16.66
CA TYR A 114 -5.19 10.45 -15.44
C TYR A 114 -4.78 9.00 -15.72
N GLY A 115 -5.41 8.35 -16.70
CA GLY A 115 -5.06 6.98 -17.10
C GLY A 115 -3.61 6.85 -17.57
N TYR A 116 -3.14 7.78 -18.41
CA TYR A 116 -1.74 7.80 -18.86
C TYR A 116 -0.76 8.08 -17.71
N LEU A 117 -1.07 9.07 -16.87
CA LEU A 117 -0.26 9.42 -15.71
C LEU A 117 -0.16 8.24 -14.73
N ASN A 118 -1.29 7.55 -14.46
CA ASN A 118 -1.33 6.41 -13.58
C ASN A 118 -0.52 5.23 -14.16
N SER A 119 -0.61 4.96 -15.46
CA SER A 119 0.18 3.92 -16.12
C SER A 119 1.67 4.21 -16.03
N PHE A 120 2.08 5.46 -16.28
CA PHE A 120 3.48 5.87 -16.13
C PHE A 120 3.98 5.76 -14.69
N GLN A 121 3.17 6.20 -13.73
CA GLN A 121 3.48 6.09 -12.29
C GLN A 121 3.70 4.63 -11.87
N VAL A 122 2.87 3.69 -12.35
CA VAL A 122 3.02 2.26 -12.00
C VAL A 122 4.31 1.64 -12.57
N VAL A 123 4.75 2.07 -13.76
CA VAL A 123 6.07 1.67 -14.29
C VAL A 123 7.19 2.16 -13.37
N LEU A 124 7.13 3.43 -12.94
CA LEU A 124 8.11 3.97 -11.97
C LEU A 124 8.05 3.21 -10.64
N GLU A 125 6.87 2.86 -10.17
CA GLU A 125 6.67 2.07 -8.95
C GLU A 125 7.36 0.71 -9.05
N ALA A 126 7.24 0.02 -10.19
CA ALA A 126 7.92 -1.26 -10.42
C ALA A 126 9.46 -1.11 -10.34
N LEU A 127 10.02 -0.03 -10.88
CA LEU A 127 11.45 0.27 -10.75
C LEU A 127 11.83 0.59 -9.30
N CYS A 128 11.02 1.38 -8.59
CA CYS A 128 11.25 1.70 -7.18
C CYS A 128 11.20 0.47 -6.29
N MET A 129 10.33 -0.52 -6.58
CA MET A 129 10.26 -1.78 -5.85
C MET A 129 11.57 -2.56 -5.85
N ALA A 130 12.42 -2.40 -6.87
CA ALA A 130 13.74 -3.03 -6.92
C ALA A 130 14.78 -2.34 -6.00
N ILE A 131 14.65 -1.03 -5.80
CA ILE A 131 15.65 -0.20 -5.12
C ILE A 131 15.29 0.00 -3.63
N ILE A 132 14.03 0.18 -3.32
CA ILE A 132 13.55 0.50 -1.97
C ILE A 132 13.94 -0.52 -0.89
N PRO A 133 14.00 -1.85 -1.13
CA PRO A 133 14.47 -2.79 -0.12
C PRO A 133 15.86 -2.49 0.45
N PHE A 134 16.78 -1.96 -0.38
CA PHE A 134 18.13 -1.55 0.05
C PHE A 134 18.06 -0.32 0.96
N PHE A 135 17.21 0.65 0.61
CA PHE A 135 16.97 1.83 1.43
C PHE A 135 16.38 1.46 2.79
N VAL A 136 15.34 0.61 2.81
CA VAL A 136 14.69 0.16 4.06
C VAL A 136 15.66 -0.60 4.96
N ASN A 137 16.56 -1.42 4.38
CA ASN A 137 17.60 -2.12 5.15
C ASN A 137 18.56 -1.15 5.81
N ARG A 138 18.90 -0.04 5.14
CA ARG A 138 19.87 0.94 5.66
C ARG A 138 19.28 1.84 6.74
N VAL A 139 18.04 2.28 6.57
CA VAL A 139 17.36 3.26 7.44
C VAL A 139 16.61 2.59 8.60
N GLY A 140 16.28 1.32 8.42
CA GLY A 140 15.44 0.53 9.32
C GLY A 140 13.94 0.65 9.03
N PRO A 141 13.15 -0.41 9.30
CA PRO A 141 11.77 -0.50 8.85
C PRO A 141 10.85 0.55 9.49
N LYS A 142 11.02 0.90 10.77
CA LYS A 142 10.23 1.95 11.42
C LYS A 142 10.46 3.31 10.76
N ASN A 143 11.73 3.71 10.61
CA ASN A 143 12.06 5.03 10.06
C ASN A 143 11.64 5.13 8.60
N ALA A 144 11.85 4.07 7.81
CA ALA A 144 11.42 4.02 6.42
C ALA A 144 9.89 4.14 6.28
N LEU A 145 9.12 3.49 7.17
CA LEU A 145 7.66 3.61 7.23
C LEU A 145 7.25 5.05 7.54
N LEU A 146 7.86 5.69 8.54
CA LEU A 146 7.57 7.08 8.89
C LEU A 146 7.91 8.05 7.75
N ILE A 147 9.03 7.83 7.03
CA ILE A 147 9.37 8.62 5.84
C ILE A 147 8.30 8.46 4.76
N GLY A 148 7.81 7.23 4.52
CA GLY A 148 6.70 7.00 3.59
C GLY A 148 5.44 7.78 3.98
N VAL A 149 5.09 7.80 5.27
CA VAL A 149 3.94 8.58 5.77
C VAL A 149 4.15 10.09 5.64
N VAL A 150 5.38 10.59 5.79
CA VAL A 150 5.71 12.00 5.50
C VAL A 150 5.44 12.33 4.04
N ILE A 151 5.88 11.48 3.11
CA ILE A 151 5.62 11.68 1.67
C ILE A 151 4.11 11.67 1.39
N MET A 152 3.35 10.74 2.00
CA MET A 152 1.87 10.71 1.92
C MET A 152 1.25 12.02 2.37
N ALA A 153 1.62 12.50 3.55
CA ALA A 153 1.08 13.75 4.10
C ALA A 153 1.37 14.95 3.19
N LEU A 154 2.61 15.07 2.71
CA LEU A 154 3.02 16.13 1.79
C LEU A 154 2.27 16.06 0.46
N ARG A 155 2.04 14.85 -0.06
CA ARG A 155 1.29 14.65 -1.30
C ARG A 155 -0.17 15.07 -1.16
N ILE A 156 -0.85 14.65 -0.11
CA ILE A 156 -2.24 15.01 0.17
C ILE A 156 -2.36 16.53 0.38
N LEU A 157 -1.45 17.10 1.18
CA LEU A 157 -1.40 18.52 1.45
C LEU A 157 -1.17 19.33 0.17
N SER A 158 -0.30 18.88 -0.71
CA SER A 158 -0.06 19.53 -2.02
C SER A 158 -1.33 19.58 -2.87
N CYS A 159 -2.14 18.50 -2.86
CA CYS A 159 -3.42 18.47 -3.57
C CYS A 159 -4.48 19.38 -2.94
N ALA A 160 -4.37 19.71 -1.65
CA ALA A 160 -5.23 20.71 -1.01
C ALA A 160 -4.83 22.14 -1.36
N LEU A 161 -3.53 22.39 -1.61
CA LEU A 161 -2.99 23.73 -1.84
C LEU A 161 -2.94 24.15 -3.31
N PHE A 162 -2.73 23.21 -4.22
CA PHE A 162 -2.51 23.49 -5.63
C PHE A 162 -3.64 22.95 -6.50
N VAL A 163 -3.98 23.73 -7.54
CA VAL A 163 -4.98 23.36 -8.57
C VAL A 163 -4.36 23.28 -9.97
N ASN A 164 -3.06 23.49 -10.09
CA ASN A 164 -2.38 23.42 -11.37
C ASN A 164 -2.19 21.95 -11.79
N PRO A 165 -2.75 21.51 -12.96
CA PRO A 165 -2.69 20.11 -13.37
C PRO A 165 -1.27 19.55 -13.50
N TRP A 166 -0.30 20.38 -13.93
CA TRP A 166 1.10 19.98 -14.09
C TRP A 166 1.78 19.71 -12.75
N ILE A 167 1.55 20.60 -11.76
CA ILE A 167 2.07 20.41 -10.39
C ILE A 167 1.46 19.15 -9.78
N ILE A 168 0.15 18.97 -9.91
CA ILE A 168 -0.56 17.81 -9.39
C ILE A 168 -0.09 16.52 -10.07
N SER A 169 0.21 16.56 -11.38
CA SER A 169 0.79 15.40 -12.08
C SER A 169 2.16 15.00 -11.52
N LEU A 170 3.04 15.97 -11.24
CA LEU A 170 4.34 15.69 -10.61
C LEU A 170 4.16 15.14 -9.18
N VAL A 171 3.23 15.72 -8.41
CA VAL A 171 2.90 15.25 -7.06
C VAL A 171 2.36 13.82 -7.10
N LYS A 172 1.56 13.45 -8.12
CA LYS A 172 1.07 12.07 -8.29
C LYS A 172 2.22 11.06 -8.47
N LEU A 173 3.32 11.43 -9.11
CA LEU A 173 4.46 10.54 -9.32
C LEU A 173 5.17 10.15 -8.01
N LEU A 174 5.04 10.92 -6.93
CA LEU A 174 5.55 10.54 -5.61
C LEU A 174 4.94 9.23 -5.10
N HIS A 175 3.75 8.86 -5.58
CA HIS A 175 3.12 7.57 -5.31
C HIS A 175 4.02 6.38 -5.64
N ALA A 176 4.80 6.48 -6.72
CA ALA A 176 5.72 5.44 -7.15
C ALA A 176 6.82 5.12 -6.10
N ILE A 177 7.14 6.07 -5.23
CA ILE A 177 8.12 5.89 -4.15
C ILE A 177 7.43 5.52 -2.85
N GLU A 178 6.35 6.23 -2.49
CA GLU A 178 5.73 6.09 -1.17
C GLU A 178 5.08 4.73 -0.95
N VAL A 179 4.40 4.17 -1.96
CA VAL A 179 3.68 2.89 -1.82
C VAL A 179 4.65 1.73 -1.61
N PRO A 180 5.66 1.50 -2.48
CA PRO A 180 6.65 0.47 -2.22
C PRO A 180 7.40 0.68 -0.90
N LEU A 181 7.72 1.94 -0.54
CA LEU A 181 8.38 2.27 0.70
C LEU A 181 7.54 1.86 1.92
N CYS A 182 6.25 2.19 1.93
CA CYS A 182 5.36 1.82 3.01
C CYS A 182 5.12 0.32 3.08
N VAL A 183 4.76 -0.33 1.97
CA VAL A 183 4.43 -1.77 1.94
C VAL A 183 5.62 -2.63 2.37
N ILE A 184 6.81 -2.36 1.83
CA ILE A 184 8.03 -3.09 2.19
C ILE A 184 8.41 -2.82 3.65
N SER A 185 8.27 -1.56 4.11
CA SER A 185 8.56 -1.21 5.50
C SER A 185 7.58 -1.86 6.47
N VAL A 186 6.29 -1.91 6.16
CA VAL A 186 5.27 -2.59 6.97
C VAL A 186 5.59 -4.07 7.09
N PHE A 187 5.92 -4.75 5.99
CA PHE A 187 6.29 -6.17 6.02
C PHE A 187 7.54 -6.40 6.88
N LYS A 188 8.61 -5.62 6.66
CA LYS A 188 9.83 -5.72 7.46
C LYS A 188 9.63 -5.34 8.92
N TYR A 189 8.78 -4.35 9.19
CA TYR A 189 8.40 -3.97 10.56
C TYR A 189 7.70 -5.12 11.27
N SER A 190 6.78 -5.81 10.58
CA SER A 190 6.10 -6.97 11.12
C SER A 190 7.07 -8.11 11.46
N VAL A 191 8.03 -8.39 10.57
CA VAL A 191 9.09 -9.41 10.80
C VAL A 191 10.02 -9.02 11.96
N ALA A 192 10.33 -7.73 12.12
CA ALA A 192 11.28 -7.26 13.14
C ALA A 192 10.67 -7.17 14.54
N ASN A 193 9.39 -6.84 14.66
CA ASN A 193 8.75 -6.53 15.94
C ASN A 193 7.84 -7.62 16.49
N PHE A 194 7.49 -8.62 15.67
CA PHE A 194 6.62 -9.73 16.07
C PHE A 194 7.31 -11.08 15.83
N ASP A 195 6.69 -12.17 16.27
CA ASP A 195 7.21 -13.51 16.02
C ASP A 195 7.31 -13.77 14.51
N LYS A 196 8.51 -14.15 14.04
CA LYS A 196 8.79 -14.41 12.63
C LYS A 196 7.83 -15.44 12.01
N ARG A 197 7.38 -16.43 12.80
CA ARG A 197 6.43 -17.47 12.36
C ARG A 197 5.05 -16.88 12.05
N LEU A 198 4.67 -15.79 12.72
CA LEU A 198 3.39 -15.11 12.59
C LEU A 198 3.44 -13.87 11.69
N SER A 199 4.62 -13.49 11.17
CA SER A 199 4.83 -12.24 10.44
C SER A 199 3.91 -12.09 9.24
N SER A 200 3.69 -13.15 8.45
CA SER A 200 2.78 -13.13 7.32
C SER A 200 1.32 -12.95 7.75
N THR A 201 0.93 -13.58 8.86
CA THR A 201 -0.41 -13.44 9.44
C THR A 201 -0.63 -12.04 9.99
N ILE A 202 0.37 -11.48 10.67
CA ILE A 202 0.32 -10.11 11.20
C ILE A 202 0.25 -9.09 10.06
N PHE A 203 1.01 -9.29 8.98
CA PHE A 203 0.90 -8.47 7.78
C PHE A 203 -0.51 -8.55 7.17
N LEU A 204 -1.07 -9.76 7.05
CA LEU A 204 -2.41 -9.96 6.50
C LEU A 204 -3.48 -9.29 7.38
N ILE A 205 -3.48 -9.53 8.69
CA ILE A 205 -4.53 -9.06 9.60
C ILE A 205 -4.29 -7.61 9.99
N GLY A 206 -3.08 -7.29 10.45
CA GLY A 206 -2.75 -5.96 10.99
C GLY A 206 -2.57 -4.90 9.92
N PHE A 207 -2.30 -5.28 8.67
CA PHE A 207 -2.17 -4.34 7.56
C PHE A 207 -3.31 -4.49 6.55
N GLN A 208 -3.45 -5.63 5.86
CA GLN A 208 -4.40 -5.80 4.76
C GLN A 208 -5.86 -5.72 5.24
N ILE A 209 -6.24 -6.57 6.21
CA ILE A 209 -7.62 -6.62 6.71
C ILE A 209 -7.95 -5.34 7.47
N ALA A 210 -7.06 -4.87 8.35
CA ALA A 210 -7.28 -3.66 9.13
C ALA A 210 -7.47 -2.43 8.24
N SER A 211 -6.63 -2.25 7.21
CA SER A 211 -6.78 -1.15 6.27
C SER A 211 -8.04 -1.26 5.44
N SER A 212 -8.41 -2.46 4.99
CA SER A 212 -9.65 -2.67 4.21
C SER A 212 -10.90 -2.36 5.05
N LEU A 213 -10.94 -2.79 6.31
CA LEU A 213 -12.02 -2.43 7.23
C LEU A 213 -12.06 -0.90 7.47
N GLY A 214 -10.89 -0.27 7.64
CA GLY A 214 -10.79 1.18 7.74
C GLY A 214 -11.34 1.88 6.51
N ILE A 215 -11.02 1.41 5.30
CA ILE A 215 -11.57 1.96 4.05
C ILE A 215 -13.09 1.83 4.03
N VAL A 216 -13.65 0.65 4.34
CA VAL A 216 -15.11 0.42 4.35
C VAL A 216 -15.83 1.39 5.31
N LEU A 217 -15.28 1.57 6.51
CA LEU A 217 -15.89 2.42 7.53
C LEU A 217 -15.75 3.92 7.24
N LEU A 218 -14.62 4.33 6.66
CA LEU A 218 -14.25 5.74 6.50
C LEU A 218 -14.60 6.32 5.12
N SER A 219 -14.82 5.48 4.09
CA SER A 219 -15.13 5.96 2.73
C SER A 219 -16.41 6.79 2.69
N THR A 220 -17.50 6.29 3.27
CA THR A 220 -18.79 6.99 3.24
C THR A 220 -18.74 8.36 3.92
N PRO A 221 -18.28 8.50 5.19
CA PRO A 221 -18.20 9.81 5.82
C PRO A 221 -17.23 10.76 5.10
N THR A 222 -16.12 10.23 4.54
CA THR A 222 -15.17 11.05 3.79
C THR A 222 -15.76 11.51 2.46
N GLY A 223 -16.51 10.66 1.76
CA GLY A 223 -17.22 11.02 0.52
C GLY A 223 -18.29 12.07 0.77
N ILE A 224 -19.13 11.92 1.80
CA ILE A 224 -20.13 12.92 2.19
C ILE A 224 -19.47 14.27 2.49
N LEU A 225 -18.35 14.27 3.21
CA LEU A 225 -17.61 15.49 3.48
C LEU A 225 -17.05 16.11 2.20
N PHE A 226 -16.59 15.30 1.25
CA PHE A 226 -16.10 15.77 -0.05
C PHE A 226 -17.20 16.45 -0.86
N ASP A 227 -18.40 15.87 -0.91
CA ASP A 227 -19.54 16.44 -1.63
C ASP A 227 -20.06 17.74 -1.01
N HIS A 228 -20.05 17.84 0.33
CA HIS A 228 -20.59 19.01 1.03
C HIS A 228 -19.58 20.15 1.25
N ALA A 229 -18.33 19.81 1.61
CA ALA A 229 -17.31 20.78 2.00
C ALA A 229 -16.23 21.03 0.95
N GLY A 230 -16.26 20.27 -0.17
CA GLY A 230 -15.32 20.35 -1.26
C GLY A 230 -14.00 19.66 -0.97
N TYR A 231 -13.22 19.44 -2.04
CA TYR A 231 -11.97 18.66 -2.00
C TYR A 231 -10.91 19.26 -1.05
N GLN A 232 -10.79 20.59 -0.99
CA GLN A 232 -9.78 21.25 -0.17
C GLN A 232 -9.95 20.90 1.32
N THR A 233 -11.16 21.04 1.83
CA THR A 233 -11.47 20.75 3.23
C THR A 233 -11.14 19.30 3.58
N VAL A 234 -11.54 18.36 2.71
CA VAL A 234 -11.28 16.94 2.93
C VAL A 234 -9.80 16.61 2.89
N PHE A 235 -9.06 17.15 1.90
CA PHE A 235 -7.64 16.90 1.78
C PHE A 235 -6.85 17.50 2.93
N PHE A 236 -7.22 18.69 3.43
CA PHE A 236 -6.66 19.24 4.66
C PHE A 236 -6.96 18.35 5.87
N ALA A 237 -8.21 17.87 6.01
CA ALA A 237 -8.59 16.99 7.11
C ALA A 237 -7.82 15.67 7.08
N ILE A 238 -7.73 15.00 5.92
CA ILE A 238 -6.98 13.75 5.76
C ILE A 238 -5.49 13.98 6.02
N SER A 239 -4.90 15.03 5.46
CA SER A 239 -3.49 15.38 5.72
C SER A 239 -3.23 15.63 7.20
N GLY A 240 -4.14 16.33 7.89
CA GLY A 240 -4.08 16.57 9.33
C GLY A 240 -4.12 15.27 10.14
N ILE A 241 -5.02 14.35 9.79
CA ILE A 241 -5.10 13.01 10.43
C ILE A 241 -3.81 12.23 10.19
N VAL A 242 -3.28 12.20 8.95
CA VAL A 242 -2.03 11.51 8.62
C VAL A 242 -0.84 12.11 9.39
N CYS A 243 -0.78 13.44 9.54
CA CYS A 243 0.23 14.13 10.37
C CYS A 243 0.11 13.76 11.86
N LEU A 244 -1.10 13.67 12.40
CA LEU A 244 -1.32 13.21 13.77
C LEU A 244 -0.87 11.76 13.95
N MET A 245 -1.18 10.89 12.98
CA MET A 245 -0.72 9.50 13.00
C MET A 245 0.79 9.39 12.81
N LEU A 246 1.43 10.30 12.07
CA LEU A 246 2.89 10.38 11.99
C LEU A 246 3.50 10.64 13.37
N LEU A 247 2.98 11.64 14.10
CA LEU A 247 3.40 11.92 15.47
C LEU A 247 3.15 10.71 16.39
N PHE A 248 1.96 10.12 16.30
CA PHE A 248 1.66 8.89 17.02
C PHE A 248 2.67 7.77 16.71
N GLY A 249 3.02 7.57 15.44
CA GLY A 249 4.00 6.56 15.02
C GLY A 249 5.42 6.83 15.54
N ILE A 250 5.84 8.09 15.61
CA ILE A 250 7.15 8.47 16.17
C ILE A 250 7.25 8.03 17.63
N PHE A 251 6.21 8.29 18.44
CA PHE A 251 6.23 8.04 19.88
C PHE A 251 5.86 6.61 20.27
N PHE A 252 4.91 6.00 19.59
CA PHE A 252 4.31 4.74 20.02
C PHE A 252 4.75 3.50 19.23
N LEU A 253 5.19 3.63 17.97
CA LEU A 253 5.71 2.46 17.25
C LEU A 253 7.00 1.98 17.87
N SER A 254 7.08 0.69 18.12
CA SER A 254 8.26 0.04 18.72
C SER A 254 9.47 0.15 17.79
N LYS A 255 10.62 0.50 18.34
CA LYS A 255 11.92 0.44 17.66
C LYS A 255 12.70 -0.74 18.23
N LYS A 256 12.39 -1.96 17.81
CA LYS A 256 13.23 -3.09 18.15
C LYS A 256 14.52 -2.97 17.36
N ARG A 257 15.64 -2.93 18.07
CA ARG A 257 16.97 -2.93 17.47
C ARG A 257 17.13 -4.26 16.74
N GLU A 258 17.37 -4.25 15.44
CA GLU A 258 17.87 -5.42 14.74
C GLU A 258 19.10 -5.90 15.51
N GLN A 259 19.03 -7.08 16.10
CA GLN A 259 20.23 -7.84 16.35
C GLN A 259 20.74 -8.18 14.95
N ILE A 260 21.77 -7.43 14.51
CA ILE A 260 22.63 -7.84 13.43
C ILE A 260 23.12 -9.22 13.85
N VAL A 261 22.56 -10.27 13.24
CA VAL A 261 23.16 -11.60 13.27
C VAL A 261 24.45 -11.42 12.48
N MET A 262 25.53 -11.08 13.17
CA MET A 262 26.86 -11.33 12.68
C MET A 262 26.90 -12.84 12.49
N GLU A 263 26.85 -13.28 11.26
CA GLU A 263 27.22 -14.63 10.88
C GLU A 263 28.62 -14.85 11.50
N THR A 264 28.66 -15.66 12.54
CA THR A 264 29.92 -16.18 13.04
C THR A 264 30.59 -16.88 11.86
N PRO A 265 31.82 -16.53 11.51
CA PRO A 265 32.53 -17.22 10.44
C PRO A 265 32.58 -18.70 10.79
N VAL A 266 32.12 -19.54 9.87
CA VAL A 266 32.24 -21.00 9.96
C VAL A 266 33.70 -21.32 10.22
N PRO A 267 34.05 -22.06 11.32
CA PRO A 267 35.44 -22.48 11.54
C PRO A 267 35.83 -23.36 10.34
N SER A 268 36.84 -22.92 9.62
CA SER A 268 37.49 -23.75 8.59
C SER A 268 38.02 -25.01 9.28
N ALA A 269 37.33 -26.14 9.03
CA ALA A 269 37.86 -27.43 9.37
C ALA A 269 39.13 -27.68 8.56
N ILE A 270 40.26 -27.81 9.25
CA ILE A 270 41.54 -28.33 8.75
C ILE A 270 41.42 -29.85 8.64
#